data_1869167942d4e9ee9b02ab97ee10b514
#
_entry.id   1869167942d4e9ee9b02ab97ee10b514
#
_cell.length_a   1.000
_cell.length_b   1.000
_cell.length_c   1.000
_cell.angle_alpha   90.00
_cell.angle_beta   90.00
_cell.angle_gamma   90.00
#
_symmetry.space_group_name_H-M   'P 1'
#
loop_
_entity.id
_entity.type
_entity.pdbx_description
1 polymer ?
#
loop_
_entity_poly.entity_id
_entity_poly.type
_entity_poly.pdbx_seq_one_letter_code
_entity_poly.pdbx_strand_id
1 'polypeptide(L)' 'MEKGKVKWFNERKGFGFITPDNGDKDLFVHRTNVVSGPLTEGQAVEYEPAQGRKGPEAINVRPC' A
#
# COMPACT_ATOMS: atom_id res chain seq x y z
N MET A 1 13.15 -0.64 -2.06
CA MET A 1 11.67 -0.79 -2.00
C MET A 1 11.31 -2.00 -1.17
N GLU A 2 10.33 -1.86 -0.32
CA GLU A 2 9.80 -2.96 0.46
C GLU A 2 8.74 -3.70 -0.34
N LYS A 3 8.44 -4.92 0.08
CA LYS A 3 7.41 -5.73 -0.57
C LYS A 3 6.34 -6.12 0.42
N GLY A 4 5.13 -6.25 -0.08
CA GLY A 4 3.99 -6.65 0.73
C GLY A 4 2.84 -7.07 -0.15
N LYS A 5 1.69 -7.24 0.49
CA LYS A 5 0.46 -7.60 -0.22
C LYS A 5 -0.66 -6.67 0.18
N VAL A 6 -1.51 -6.36 -0.76
CA VAL A 6 -2.67 -5.53 -0.50
C VAL A 6 -3.62 -6.28 0.42
N LYS A 7 -3.87 -5.74 1.60
CA LYS A 7 -4.84 -6.32 2.52
C LYS A 7 -6.25 -6.06 2.01
N TRP A 8 -6.53 -4.82 1.66
CA TRP A 8 -7.75 -4.41 0.98
C TRP A 8 -7.55 -3.01 0.42
N PHE A 9 -8.35 -2.65 -0.56
CA PHE A 9 -8.30 -1.32 -1.14
C PHE A 9 -9.69 -0.91 -1.58
N ASN A 10 -10.13 0.28 -1.18
CA ASN A 10 -11.43 0.81 -1.54
C ASN A 10 -11.25 1.94 -2.55
N GLU A 11 -11.58 1.66 -3.81
CA GLU A 11 -11.41 2.62 -4.89
C GLU A 11 -12.31 3.83 -4.75
N ARG A 12 -13.49 3.65 -4.17
CA ARG A 12 -14.40 4.77 -3.96
C ARG A 12 -13.85 5.78 -2.98
N LYS A 13 -13.31 5.28 -1.89
CA LYS A 13 -12.72 6.14 -0.86
C LYS A 13 -11.30 6.52 -1.19
N GLY A 14 -10.65 5.77 -2.09
CA GLY A 14 -9.32 6.07 -2.56
C GLY A 14 -8.22 5.72 -1.57
N PHE A 15 -8.41 4.71 -0.73
CA PHE A 15 -7.37 4.28 0.19
C PHE A 15 -7.52 2.81 0.53
N GLY A 16 -6.48 2.27 1.15
CA GLY A 16 -6.46 0.89 1.60
C GLY A 16 -5.27 0.64 2.50
N PHE A 17 -4.95 -0.62 2.69
CA PHE A 17 -3.84 -1.04 3.53
C PHE A 17 -3.02 -2.11 2.85
N ILE A 18 -1.72 -2.10 3.13
CA ILE A 18 -0.78 -3.09 2.66
C ILE A 18 -0.19 -3.80 3.87
N THR A 19 -0.14 -5.12 3.81
CA THR A 19 0.51 -5.94 4.84
C THR A 19 1.93 -6.22 4.39
N PRO A 20 2.94 -5.66 5.07
CA PRO A 20 4.33 -5.91 4.70
C PRO A 20 4.70 -7.39 4.84
N ASP A 21 5.50 -7.89 3.90
CA ASP A 21 5.96 -9.27 3.93
C ASP A 21 6.90 -9.57 5.10
N ASN A 22 7.54 -8.54 5.65
CA ASN A 22 8.46 -8.69 6.77
C ASN A 22 7.77 -8.81 8.13
N GLY A 23 6.45 -8.81 8.16
CA GLY A 23 5.71 -8.95 9.41
C GLY A 23 5.44 -7.67 10.18
N ASP A 24 5.80 -6.54 9.62
CA ASP A 24 5.49 -5.24 10.23
C ASP A 24 3.99 -4.96 10.18
N LYS A 25 3.57 -3.92 10.92
CA LYS A 25 2.18 -3.50 10.93
C LYS A 25 1.72 -3.05 9.56
N ASP A 26 0.42 -3.19 9.29
CA ASP A 26 -0.18 -2.74 8.04
C ASP A 26 0.11 -1.27 7.81
N LEU A 27 0.34 -0.92 6.55
CA LEU A 27 0.62 0.45 6.14
C LEU A 27 -0.57 1.01 5.39
N PHE A 28 -0.91 2.25 5.70
CA PHE A 28 -1.93 2.98 4.97
C PHE A 28 -1.42 3.31 3.57
N VAL A 29 -2.27 3.18 2.57
CA VAL A 29 -1.94 3.59 1.21
C VAL A 29 -3.09 4.40 0.63
N HIS A 30 -2.78 5.58 0.10
CA HIS A 30 -3.75 6.44 -0.58
C HIS A 30 -3.59 6.26 -2.09
N ARG A 31 -4.69 6.37 -2.83
CA ARG A 31 -4.65 6.16 -4.27
C ARG A 31 -3.64 7.07 -4.99
N THR A 32 -3.39 8.25 -4.45
CA THR A 32 -2.39 9.17 -5.04
C THR A 32 -0.98 8.63 -4.93
N ASN A 33 -0.76 7.67 -4.06
CA ASN A 33 0.54 7.03 -3.88
C ASN A 33 0.65 5.72 -4.65
N VAL A 34 -0.36 5.36 -5.43
CA VAL A 34 -0.33 4.19 -6.29
C VAL A 34 0.16 4.62 -7.67
N VAL A 35 1.31 4.11 -8.06
CA VAL A 35 1.96 4.53 -9.30
C VAL A 35 1.33 3.87 -10.52
N SER A 36 0.84 2.66 -10.38
CA SER A 36 0.39 1.88 -11.52
C SER A 36 -0.84 1.04 -11.18
N GLY A 37 -1.92 1.29 -11.92
CA GLY A 37 -3.11 0.47 -11.91
C GLY A 37 -3.88 0.45 -10.61
N PRO A 38 -5.08 -0.15 -10.62
CA PRO A 38 -5.81 -0.37 -9.39
C PRO A 38 -5.17 -1.50 -8.57
N LEU A 39 -5.31 -1.41 -7.25
CA LEU A 39 -4.82 -2.45 -6.36
C LEU A 39 -5.94 -3.43 -6.07
N THR A 40 -5.61 -4.70 -6.08
CA THR A 40 -6.55 -5.79 -5.82
C THR A 40 -6.18 -6.48 -4.51
N GLU A 41 -7.17 -6.87 -3.75
CA GLU A 41 -6.94 -7.59 -2.49
C GLU A 41 -6.06 -8.82 -2.73
N GLY A 42 -5.02 -8.95 -1.92
CA GLY A 42 -4.07 -10.07 -2.02
C GLY A 42 -2.97 -9.88 -3.06
N GLN A 43 -3.01 -8.79 -3.82
CA GLN A 43 -2.01 -8.54 -4.85
C GLN A 43 -0.65 -8.23 -4.24
N ALA A 44 0.41 -8.82 -4.82
CA ALA A 44 1.77 -8.51 -4.41
C ALA A 44 2.16 -7.14 -4.95
N VAL A 45 2.78 -6.33 -4.10
CA VAL A 45 3.17 -4.96 -4.46
C VAL A 45 4.55 -4.64 -3.91
N GLU A 46 5.19 -3.66 -4.53
CA GLU A 46 6.37 -3.00 -4.00
C GLU A 46 5.97 -1.60 -3.57
N TYR A 47 6.62 -1.10 -2.55
CA TYR A 47 6.31 0.24 -2.05
C TYR A 47 7.49 0.81 -1.30
N GLU A 48 7.42 2.11 -1.01
CA GLU A 48 8.40 2.79 -0.20
C GLU A 48 7.71 3.21 1.10
N PRO A 49 8.24 2.79 2.27
CA PRO A 49 7.63 3.20 3.54
C PRO A 49 7.94 4.66 3.83
N ALA A 50 6.96 5.37 4.38
CA ALA A 50 7.10 6.77 4.72
C ALA A 50 6.26 7.09 5.94
N GLN A 51 6.56 8.22 6.58
CA GLN A 51 5.75 8.72 7.69
C GLN A 51 4.71 9.69 7.13
N GLY A 52 3.46 9.35 7.32
CA GLY A 52 2.35 10.20 6.94
C GLY A 52 1.71 10.88 8.13
N ARG A 53 0.67 11.66 7.87
CA ARG A 53 -0.05 12.36 8.94
C ARG A 53 -0.72 11.41 9.92
N LYS A 54 -1.15 10.26 9.45
CA LYS A 54 -1.86 9.27 10.26
C LYS A 54 -0.95 8.17 10.78
N GLY A 55 0.34 8.29 10.54
CA GLY A 55 1.32 7.28 10.92
C GLY A 55 2.04 6.71 9.71
N PRO A 56 2.63 5.51 9.83
CA PRO A 56 3.34 4.91 8.72
C PRO A 56 2.44 4.68 7.52
N GLU A 57 2.93 4.98 6.33
CA GLU A 57 2.19 4.78 5.09
C GLU A 57 3.10 4.27 3.99
N ALA A 58 2.50 3.71 2.93
CA ALA A 58 3.21 3.27 1.76
C ALA A 58 3.06 4.30 0.65
N ILE A 59 4.16 4.64 0.01
CA ILE A 59 4.16 5.55 -1.13
C ILE A 59 4.82 4.87 -2.32
N ASN A 60 4.62 5.42 -3.52
CA ASN A 60 5.15 4.87 -4.76
C ASN A 60 4.80 3.38 -4.92
N VAL A 61 3.57 3.03 -4.58
CA VAL A 61 3.10 1.65 -4.61
C VAL A 61 2.86 1.20 -6.03
N ARG A 62 3.35 0.01 -6.37
CA ARG A 62 3.15 -0.57 -7.69
C ARG A 62 3.10 -2.10 -7.59
N PRO A 63 2.41 -2.75 -8.54
CA PRO A 63 2.41 -4.21 -8.59
C PRO A 63 3.80 -4.75 -8.82
N CYS A 64 4.10 -5.88 -8.21
CA CYS A 64 5.34 -6.59 -8.54
C CYS A 64 5.12 -7.86 -9.34
#